data_eb49708b681d849cffecf4bbd0974a76
#
_entry.id   eb49708b681d849cffecf4bbd0974a76
#
_cell.length_a   1.000
_cell.length_b   1.000
_cell.length_c   1.000
_cell.angle_alpha   90.00
_cell.angle_beta   90.00
_cell.angle_gamma   90.00
#
_symmetry.space_group_name_H-M   'P 1'
#
loop_
_entity.id
_entity.type
_entity.pdbx_description
1 polymer ?
#
loop_
_entity_poly.entity_id
_entity_poly.type
_entity_poly.pdbx_seq_one_letter_code
_entity_poly.pdbx_strand_id
1 'polypeptide(L)'
;MSEITKNGQSKGKPFAKMNNNFFSTLKEEQGRLDQERLFTASSFAFESFERFFNATGTNKYHWLQHLAFPASCQHMCLAYKSIVLSMYLCPINGDTIYVSRDEINHYAQFRNSNQLTTVLIPISLETLQPIEDGLLLDPTTLQPIDMETINAENKVYVMSPWEVQTMAWFNVADYMNQNGYRLCEVTNIPELYPQIVAYTPEGNMCKVIIKAVPIGEKDDVHEYNVPMGSNFKDLEGYFVYVWFSNVYNTLDFNETYLLRDGGQFSSPIELIPLSEVSSRYPNIHLNISYFDTDEQ
;
A
#
# COMPACT_ATOMS: atom_id res chain seq x y z
N MET A 1 -30.20 35.38 -20.07
CA MET A 1 -30.25 34.81 -18.70
C MET A 1 -30.78 33.40 -18.83
N SER A 2 -29.91 32.41 -18.91
CA SER A 2 -30.27 31.01 -18.99
C SER A 2 -29.90 30.36 -17.65
N GLU A 3 -30.91 29.87 -16.95
CA GLU A 3 -30.77 29.12 -15.68
C GLU A 3 -30.02 27.83 -15.93
N ILE A 4 -28.88 27.69 -15.26
CA ILE A 4 -28.14 26.45 -15.17
C ILE A 4 -28.76 25.66 -14.02
N THR A 5 -29.54 24.64 -14.37
CA THR A 5 -30.06 23.66 -13.43
C THR A 5 -28.90 22.81 -12.89
N LYS A 6 -28.59 23.02 -11.62
CA LYS A 6 -27.81 22.07 -10.79
C LYS A 6 -28.69 20.83 -10.61
N ASN A 7 -28.35 19.74 -11.24
CA ASN A 7 -28.69 18.37 -10.85
C ASN A 7 -28.18 17.39 -11.91
N GLY A 8 -26.92 17.08 -11.84
CA GLY A 8 -26.28 16.02 -12.60
C GLY A 8 -25.66 14.98 -11.65
N GLN A 9 -26.38 14.58 -10.60
CA GLN A 9 -26.08 13.31 -9.95
C GLN A 9 -26.64 12.21 -10.85
N SER A 10 -25.80 11.63 -11.67
CA SER A 10 -26.03 10.32 -12.24
C SER A 10 -26.17 9.35 -11.07
N LYS A 11 -27.42 9.02 -10.71
CA LYS A 11 -27.68 7.88 -9.83
C LYS A 11 -27.22 6.66 -10.62
N GLY A 12 -26.00 6.20 -10.37
CA GLY A 12 -25.46 4.96 -10.92
C GLY A 12 -26.53 3.88 -10.74
N LYS A 13 -26.89 3.19 -11.80
CA LYS A 13 -27.78 2.03 -11.70
C LYS A 13 -27.13 1.08 -10.71
N PRO A 14 -27.87 0.61 -9.68
CA PRO A 14 -27.29 -0.38 -8.78
C PRO A 14 -26.81 -1.55 -9.62
N PHE A 15 -25.53 -1.93 -9.47
CA PHE A 15 -25.00 -3.15 -10.09
C PHE A 15 -25.96 -4.28 -9.72
N ALA A 16 -26.38 -5.06 -10.72
CA ALA A 16 -27.47 -6.03 -10.58
C ALA A 16 -27.26 -6.93 -9.38
N LYS A 17 -28.36 -7.30 -8.72
CA LYS A 17 -28.39 -8.19 -7.53
C LYS A 17 -27.47 -9.37 -7.74
N MET A 18 -26.39 -9.43 -6.95
CA MET A 18 -25.50 -10.57 -6.95
C MET A 18 -26.24 -11.83 -6.61
N ASN A 19 -26.15 -12.78 -7.52
CA ASN A 19 -26.54 -14.14 -7.24
C ASN A 19 -25.39 -14.80 -6.47
N ASN A 20 -25.62 -15.31 -5.26
CA ASN A 20 -24.62 -15.93 -4.39
C ASN A 20 -23.85 -17.13 -5.02
N ASN A 21 -24.24 -17.57 -6.20
CA ASN A 21 -23.57 -18.62 -6.98
C ASN A 21 -22.51 -18.09 -7.96
N PHE A 22 -22.12 -16.82 -7.88
CA PHE A 22 -21.30 -16.13 -8.86
C PHE A 22 -19.80 -16.42 -8.72
N PHE A 23 -19.36 -16.93 -7.58
CA PHE A 23 -17.99 -17.28 -7.27
C PHE A 23 -17.69 -18.71 -7.66
N SER A 24 -17.63 -19.02 -8.97
CA SER A 24 -17.12 -20.32 -9.42
C SER A 24 -15.65 -20.15 -9.86
N THR A 25 -14.79 -21.06 -9.46
CA THR A 25 -13.36 -21.11 -9.78
C THR A 25 -13.05 -20.88 -11.27
N LEU A 26 -13.88 -21.36 -12.17
CA LEU A 26 -13.73 -21.19 -13.63
C LEU A 26 -13.91 -19.72 -14.09
N LYS A 27 -14.70 -18.92 -13.38
CA LYS A 27 -14.91 -17.50 -13.72
C LYS A 27 -13.83 -16.60 -13.13
N GLU A 28 -13.25 -16.97 -12.01
CA GLU A 28 -12.11 -16.30 -11.40
C GLU A 28 -10.91 -16.30 -12.35
N GLU A 29 -10.57 -17.45 -12.94
CA GLU A 29 -9.49 -17.54 -13.93
C GLU A 29 -9.71 -16.65 -15.16
N GLN A 30 -10.95 -16.51 -15.63
CA GLN A 30 -11.29 -15.67 -16.78
C GLN A 30 -11.19 -14.16 -16.48
N GLY A 31 -11.39 -13.76 -15.25
CA GLY A 31 -11.31 -12.36 -14.80
C GLY A 31 -9.94 -11.97 -14.25
N ARG A 32 -9.06 -12.94 -14.03
CA ARG A 32 -7.74 -12.68 -13.44
C ARG A 32 -6.88 -11.83 -14.35
N LEU A 33 -6.36 -10.73 -13.80
CA LEU A 33 -5.37 -9.89 -14.47
C LEU A 33 -3.99 -10.50 -14.28
N ASP A 34 -3.25 -10.68 -15.38
CA ASP A 34 -1.82 -10.90 -15.32
C ASP A 34 -1.09 -9.62 -14.85
N GLN A 35 0.19 -9.72 -14.60
CA GLN A 35 0.98 -8.63 -14.03
C GLN A 35 1.00 -7.38 -14.92
N GLU A 36 1.07 -7.53 -16.24
CA GLU A 36 1.09 -6.41 -17.19
C GLU A 36 -0.26 -5.69 -17.22
N ARG A 37 -1.34 -6.45 -17.26
CA ARG A 37 -2.71 -5.90 -17.22
C ARG A 37 -3.02 -5.24 -15.88
N LEU A 38 -2.54 -5.83 -14.79
CA LEU A 38 -2.69 -5.27 -13.45
C LEU A 38 -1.95 -3.92 -13.32
N PHE A 39 -0.71 -3.84 -13.84
CA PHE A 39 0.05 -2.60 -13.88
C PHE A 39 -0.67 -1.52 -14.71
N THR A 40 -1.14 -1.88 -15.90
CA THR A 40 -1.88 -0.98 -16.79
C THR A 40 -3.17 -0.49 -16.13
N ALA A 41 -3.94 -1.38 -15.54
CA ALA A 41 -5.20 -1.05 -14.87
C ALA A 41 -4.98 -0.13 -13.65
N SER A 42 -3.91 -0.37 -12.86
CA SER A 42 -3.58 0.51 -11.73
C SER A 42 -3.16 1.91 -12.19
N SER A 43 -2.43 2.03 -13.29
CA SER A 43 -2.10 3.34 -13.87
C SER A 43 -3.34 4.11 -14.29
N PHE A 44 -4.29 3.45 -14.96
CA PHE A 44 -5.56 4.07 -15.33
C PHE A 44 -6.43 4.42 -14.11
N ALA A 45 -6.41 3.58 -13.08
CA ALA A 45 -7.12 3.87 -11.84
C ALA A 45 -6.52 5.09 -11.14
N PHE A 46 -5.19 5.19 -11.06
CA PHE A 46 -4.50 6.35 -10.53
C PHE A 46 -4.92 7.63 -11.25
N GLU A 47 -4.84 7.66 -12.59
CA GLU A 47 -5.26 8.83 -13.39
C GLU A 47 -6.74 9.17 -13.19
N SER A 48 -7.61 8.18 -13.05
CA SER A 48 -9.05 8.36 -12.80
C SER A 48 -9.31 9.08 -11.48
N PHE A 49 -8.61 8.65 -10.39
CA PHE A 49 -8.73 9.32 -9.10
C PHE A 49 -8.14 10.72 -9.10
N GLU A 50 -7.03 10.95 -9.81
CA GLU A 50 -6.46 12.30 -9.98
C GLU A 50 -7.46 13.23 -10.68
N ARG A 51 -8.14 12.76 -11.74
CA ARG A 51 -9.22 13.53 -12.40
C ARG A 51 -10.37 13.82 -11.43
N PHE A 52 -10.81 12.82 -10.66
CA PHE A 52 -11.87 12.98 -9.67
C PHE A 52 -11.50 14.02 -8.61
N PHE A 53 -10.30 13.95 -8.02
CA PHE A 53 -9.85 14.90 -7.00
C PHE A 53 -9.71 16.32 -7.54
N ASN A 54 -9.19 16.46 -8.75
CA ASN A 54 -9.12 17.76 -9.43
C ASN A 54 -10.50 18.34 -9.70
N ALA A 55 -11.45 17.53 -10.15
CA ALA A 55 -12.82 17.96 -10.43
C ALA A 55 -13.60 18.36 -9.16
N THR A 56 -13.35 17.68 -8.04
CA THR A 56 -14.00 17.96 -6.74
C THR A 56 -13.25 19.03 -5.92
N GLY A 57 -12.08 19.47 -6.35
CA GLY A 57 -11.24 20.40 -5.59
C GLY A 57 -10.66 19.80 -4.32
N THR A 58 -10.60 18.49 -4.24
CA THR A 58 -10.05 17.76 -3.09
C THR A 58 -8.54 17.84 -3.10
N ASN A 59 -7.93 18.36 -2.04
CA ASN A 59 -6.49 18.54 -1.90
C ASN A 59 -5.88 17.84 -0.66
N LYS A 60 -6.71 17.09 0.09
CA LYS A 60 -6.28 16.36 1.29
C LYS A 60 -6.20 14.87 1.03
N TYR A 61 -5.31 14.49 0.11
CA TYR A 61 -5.01 13.10 -0.17
C TYR A 61 -3.54 12.94 -0.55
N HIS A 62 -3.01 11.76 -0.35
CA HIS A 62 -1.72 11.36 -0.92
C HIS A 62 -1.69 9.84 -1.14
N TRP A 63 -1.02 9.44 -2.22
CA TRP A 63 -0.83 8.05 -2.54
C TRP A 63 0.29 7.45 -1.68
N LEU A 64 -0.04 6.40 -0.95
CA LEU A 64 0.95 5.55 -0.28
C LEU A 64 1.46 4.48 -1.25
N GLN A 65 0.59 4.03 -2.17
CA GLN A 65 0.94 3.12 -3.25
C GLN A 65 -0.03 3.33 -4.41
N HIS A 66 0.46 3.78 -5.55
CA HIS A 66 -0.39 4.08 -6.71
C HIS A 66 -0.34 3.00 -7.81
N LEU A 67 0.58 2.02 -7.71
CA LEU A 67 0.65 0.90 -8.63
C LEU A 67 0.46 -0.40 -7.88
N ALA A 68 -0.38 -1.29 -8.40
CA ALA A 68 -0.56 -2.65 -7.92
C ALA A 68 0.58 -3.56 -8.44
N PHE A 69 1.76 -3.40 -7.88
CA PHE A 69 2.96 -4.13 -8.27
C PHE A 69 3.82 -4.46 -7.04
N PRO A 70 4.43 -5.64 -6.92
CA PRO A 70 4.27 -6.83 -7.77
C PRO A 70 2.87 -7.47 -7.65
N ALA A 71 2.59 -8.51 -8.47
CA ALA A 71 1.28 -9.16 -8.53
C ALA A 71 0.79 -9.72 -7.17
N SER A 72 1.70 -9.99 -6.22
CA SER A 72 1.37 -10.34 -4.83
C SER A 72 0.78 -9.18 -4.03
N CYS A 73 0.94 -7.93 -4.51
CA CYS A 73 0.42 -6.71 -3.89
C CYS A 73 -0.63 -6.09 -4.81
N GLN A 74 -1.76 -6.77 -5.00
CA GLN A 74 -2.82 -6.37 -5.94
C GLN A 74 -3.64 -5.16 -5.48
N HIS A 75 -3.15 -4.33 -4.60
CA HIS A 75 -3.87 -3.20 -4.07
C HIS A 75 -3.09 -1.90 -4.25
N MET A 76 -3.86 -0.84 -4.42
CA MET A 76 -3.40 0.53 -4.34
C MET A 76 -3.75 1.07 -2.95
N CYS A 77 -2.96 2.01 -2.44
CA CYS A 77 -3.22 2.61 -1.14
C CYS A 77 -3.25 4.12 -1.23
N LEU A 78 -4.33 4.69 -0.73
CA LEU A 78 -4.59 6.12 -0.73
C LEU A 78 -4.89 6.59 0.69
N ALA A 79 -4.08 7.49 1.22
CA ALA A 79 -4.46 8.26 2.38
C ALA A 79 -5.39 9.39 1.94
N TYR A 80 -6.60 9.41 2.46
CA TYR A 80 -7.63 10.39 2.15
C TYR A 80 -8.17 11.01 3.43
N LYS A 81 -7.88 12.30 3.61
CA LYS A 81 -8.17 13.01 4.87
C LYS A 81 -7.58 12.23 6.05
N SER A 82 -8.43 11.59 6.85
CA SER A 82 -8.06 10.91 8.08
C SER A 82 -8.07 9.38 7.99
N ILE A 83 -8.39 8.82 6.81
CA ILE A 83 -8.44 7.37 6.60
C ILE A 83 -7.41 6.93 5.57
N VAL A 84 -7.08 5.64 5.59
CA VAL A 84 -6.32 5.00 4.52
C VAL A 84 -7.21 3.99 3.84
N LEU A 85 -7.35 4.15 2.53
CA LEU A 85 -8.07 3.23 1.66
C LEU A 85 -7.09 2.20 1.10
N SER A 86 -7.40 0.93 1.31
CA SER A 86 -6.79 -0.20 0.60
C SER A 86 -7.71 -0.54 -0.57
N MET A 87 -7.28 -0.22 -1.78
CA MET A 87 -8.11 -0.19 -2.98
C MET A 87 -7.74 -1.33 -3.91
N TYR A 88 -8.68 -2.24 -4.16
CA TYR A 88 -8.46 -3.40 -5.03
C TYR A 88 -9.12 -3.22 -6.37
N LEU A 89 -8.39 -3.53 -7.44
CA LEU A 89 -8.91 -3.53 -8.80
C LEU A 89 -9.85 -4.71 -8.97
N CYS A 90 -11.10 -4.41 -9.32
CA CYS A 90 -12.16 -5.40 -9.47
C CYS A 90 -12.63 -5.44 -10.94
N PRO A 91 -12.16 -6.40 -11.75
CA PRO A 91 -12.57 -6.50 -13.15
C PRO A 91 -14.06 -6.73 -13.31
N ILE A 92 -14.68 -6.03 -14.26
CA ILE A 92 -16.10 -6.13 -14.61
C ILE A 92 -16.24 -6.38 -16.11
N ASN A 93 -17.13 -7.30 -16.47
CA ASN A 93 -17.57 -7.54 -17.85
C ASN A 93 -19.10 -7.59 -17.89
N GLY A 94 -19.73 -6.57 -18.46
CA GLY A 94 -21.17 -6.38 -18.36
C GLY A 94 -21.62 -6.25 -16.90
N ASP A 95 -22.54 -7.13 -16.47
CA ASP A 95 -23.03 -7.17 -15.09
C ASP A 95 -22.22 -8.16 -14.19
N THR A 96 -21.11 -8.70 -14.71
CA THR A 96 -20.32 -9.71 -14.02
C THR A 96 -19.09 -9.06 -13.35
N ILE A 97 -18.96 -9.26 -12.05
CA ILE A 97 -17.82 -8.84 -11.25
C ILE A 97 -16.90 -10.04 -10.99
N TYR A 98 -15.60 -9.87 -11.26
CA TYR A 98 -14.59 -10.92 -11.08
C TYR A 98 -13.73 -10.59 -9.86
N VAL A 99 -14.19 -11.01 -8.70
CA VAL A 99 -13.42 -10.98 -7.46
C VAL A 99 -13.78 -12.20 -6.63
N SER A 100 -12.82 -12.90 -6.08
CA SER A 100 -13.10 -14.08 -5.28
C SER A 100 -13.48 -13.69 -3.86
N ARG A 101 -14.29 -14.54 -3.21
CA ARG A 101 -14.63 -14.36 -1.80
C ARG A 101 -13.42 -14.55 -0.91
N ASP A 102 -12.49 -15.41 -1.30
CA ASP A 102 -11.27 -15.67 -0.55
C ASP A 102 -10.33 -14.46 -0.64
N GLU A 103 -10.22 -13.81 -1.80
CA GLU A 103 -9.53 -12.54 -1.95
C GLU A 103 -10.15 -11.47 -1.06
N ILE A 104 -11.48 -11.29 -1.10
CA ILE A 104 -12.17 -10.32 -0.23
C ILE A 104 -11.89 -10.61 1.25
N ASN A 105 -11.92 -11.87 1.67
CA ASN A 105 -11.63 -12.25 3.04
C ASN A 105 -10.17 -11.99 3.43
N HIS A 106 -9.23 -12.29 2.54
CA HIS A 106 -7.81 -11.98 2.73
C HIS A 106 -7.59 -10.48 2.91
N TYR A 107 -8.19 -9.68 2.04
CA TYR A 107 -8.15 -8.22 2.13
C TYR A 107 -8.78 -7.67 3.40
N ALA A 108 -9.88 -8.29 3.86
CA ALA A 108 -10.51 -7.90 5.12
C ALA A 108 -9.61 -8.19 6.34
N GLN A 109 -8.85 -9.29 6.33
CA GLN A 109 -7.88 -9.60 7.38
C GLN A 109 -6.74 -8.57 7.39
N PHE A 110 -6.16 -8.28 6.23
CA PHE A 110 -5.13 -7.26 6.08
C PHE A 110 -5.61 -5.89 6.58
N ARG A 111 -6.83 -5.48 6.20
CA ARG A 111 -7.47 -4.26 6.68
C ARG A 111 -7.55 -4.19 8.19
N ASN A 112 -8.04 -5.26 8.83
CA ASN A 112 -8.25 -5.28 10.28
C ASN A 112 -6.92 -5.19 11.03
N SER A 113 -5.89 -5.86 10.53
CA SER A 113 -4.54 -5.83 11.14
C SER A 113 -3.87 -4.45 11.03
N ASN A 114 -4.19 -3.67 9.99
CA ASN A 114 -3.52 -2.40 9.70
C ASN A 114 -4.45 -1.18 9.80
N GLN A 115 -5.66 -1.34 10.31
CA GLN A 115 -6.67 -0.27 10.46
C GLN A 115 -6.98 0.46 9.14
N LEU A 116 -6.99 -0.27 8.01
CA LEU A 116 -7.30 0.24 6.69
C LEU A 116 -8.77 0.05 6.35
N THR A 117 -9.30 0.90 5.48
CA THR A 117 -10.62 0.73 4.90
C THR A 117 -10.48 0.08 3.52
N THR A 118 -10.94 -1.16 3.38
CA THR A 118 -10.90 -1.87 2.09
C THR A 118 -12.05 -1.42 1.20
N VAL A 119 -11.73 -1.13 -0.06
CA VAL A 119 -12.68 -0.75 -1.10
C VAL A 119 -12.30 -1.38 -2.44
N LEU A 120 -13.25 -1.51 -3.36
CA LEU A 120 -12.99 -2.04 -4.70
C LEU A 120 -13.07 -0.92 -5.73
N ILE A 121 -12.16 -0.93 -6.70
CA ILE A 121 -12.20 -0.08 -7.90
C ILE A 121 -12.74 -0.93 -9.05
N PRO A 122 -13.96 -0.69 -9.53
CA PRO A 122 -14.51 -1.43 -10.67
C PRO A 122 -13.82 -0.98 -11.96
N ILE A 123 -13.20 -1.94 -12.67
CA ILE A 123 -12.52 -1.69 -13.94
C ILE A 123 -13.12 -2.56 -15.06
N SER A 124 -13.19 -2.03 -16.26
CA SER A 124 -13.59 -2.80 -17.43
C SER A 124 -12.56 -3.89 -17.75
N LEU A 125 -12.98 -5.14 -17.84
CA LEU A 125 -12.09 -6.23 -18.23
C LEU A 125 -11.55 -6.08 -19.66
N GLU A 126 -12.28 -5.38 -20.54
CA GLU A 126 -11.89 -5.14 -21.93
C GLU A 126 -10.88 -4.00 -22.07
N THR A 127 -11.16 -2.85 -21.44
CA THR A 127 -10.34 -1.64 -21.60
C THR A 127 -9.35 -1.40 -20.47
N LEU A 128 -9.47 -2.12 -19.37
CA LEU A 128 -8.71 -1.95 -18.11
C LEU A 128 -8.91 -0.58 -17.44
N GLN A 129 -9.85 0.22 -17.94
CA GLN A 129 -10.15 1.53 -17.37
C GLN A 129 -11.20 1.40 -16.26
N PRO A 130 -11.16 2.26 -15.22
CA PRO A 130 -12.24 2.40 -14.28
C PRO A 130 -13.56 2.69 -15.00
N ILE A 131 -14.65 2.15 -14.47
CA ILE A 131 -15.99 2.34 -15.05
C ILE A 131 -16.44 3.80 -14.93
N GLU A 132 -16.01 4.49 -13.87
CA GLU A 132 -16.29 5.90 -13.61
C GLU A 132 -15.17 6.49 -12.74
N ASP A 133 -14.87 7.77 -12.95
CA ASP A 133 -13.82 8.45 -12.17
C ASP A 133 -14.21 8.56 -10.69
N GLY A 134 -13.32 8.08 -9.81
CA GLY A 134 -13.52 8.09 -8.36
C GLY A 134 -14.54 7.09 -7.83
N LEU A 135 -15.10 6.20 -8.66
CA LEU A 135 -16.06 5.19 -8.21
C LEU A 135 -15.38 4.12 -7.35
N LEU A 136 -15.91 3.96 -6.15
CA LEU A 136 -15.54 2.90 -5.21
C LEU A 136 -16.75 2.03 -4.87
N LEU A 137 -16.51 0.75 -4.64
CA LEU A 137 -17.53 -0.19 -4.16
C LEU A 137 -17.16 -0.74 -2.79
N ASP A 138 -18.16 -0.93 -1.94
CA ASP A 138 -18.04 -1.70 -0.71
C ASP A 138 -17.77 -3.18 -1.03
N PRO A 139 -16.72 -3.80 -0.48
CA PRO A 139 -16.35 -5.18 -0.83
C PRO A 139 -17.38 -6.22 -0.39
N THR A 140 -18.26 -5.90 0.57
CA THR A 140 -19.26 -6.82 1.10
C THR A 140 -20.58 -6.73 0.34
N THR A 141 -21.02 -5.49 0.08
CA THR A 141 -22.34 -5.24 -0.52
C THR A 141 -22.26 -4.98 -2.02
N LEU A 142 -21.08 -4.65 -2.54
CA LEU A 142 -20.78 -4.18 -3.90
C LEU A 142 -21.61 -2.97 -4.32
N GLN A 143 -22.05 -2.19 -3.35
CA GLN A 143 -22.72 -0.93 -3.60
C GLN A 143 -21.69 0.21 -3.72
N PRO A 144 -21.98 1.22 -4.53
CA PRO A 144 -21.16 2.43 -4.58
C PRO A 144 -20.99 3.07 -3.20
N ILE A 145 -19.79 3.49 -2.91
CA ILE A 145 -19.42 4.24 -1.71
C ILE A 145 -19.22 5.68 -2.11
N ASP A 146 -19.86 6.59 -1.39
CA ASP A 146 -19.57 8.01 -1.48
C ASP A 146 -18.35 8.32 -0.61
N MET A 147 -17.27 8.78 -1.24
CA MET A 147 -16.03 9.16 -0.53
C MET A 147 -16.25 10.26 0.51
N GLU A 148 -17.24 11.14 0.32
CA GLU A 148 -17.56 12.17 1.32
C GLU A 148 -18.14 11.57 2.60
N THR A 149 -18.90 10.47 2.49
CA THR A 149 -19.50 9.79 3.64
C THR A 149 -18.54 8.92 4.41
N ILE A 150 -17.50 8.39 3.77
CA ILE A 150 -16.48 7.56 4.43
C ILE A 150 -15.79 8.33 5.58
N ASN A 151 -15.78 9.65 5.52
CA ASN A 151 -14.98 10.50 6.41
C ASN A 151 -15.81 11.37 7.37
N ALA A 152 -16.98 10.91 7.78
CA ALA A 152 -17.89 11.69 8.64
C ALA A 152 -17.39 11.92 10.08
N GLU A 153 -16.25 11.36 10.49
CA GLU A 153 -15.73 11.47 11.84
C GLU A 153 -14.50 12.40 11.89
N ASN A 154 -14.64 13.54 12.59
CA ASN A 154 -13.53 14.45 12.92
C ASN A 154 -12.60 13.83 13.98
N LYS A 155 -11.94 12.71 13.68
CA LYS A 155 -10.97 12.10 14.58
C LYS A 155 -9.55 12.47 14.18
N VAL A 156 -8.70 12.69 15.18
CA VAL A 156 -7.26 12.72 15.00
C VAL A 156 -6.83 11.28 14.73
N TYR A 157 -6.19 11.05 13.58
CA TYR A 157 -5.81 9.71 13.18
C TYR A 157 -4.31 9.52 13.32
N VAL A 158 -3.97 8.54 14.12
CA VAL A 158 -2.60 8.04 14.27
C VAL A 158 -2.29 7.13 13.09
N MET A 159 -1.09 7.27 12.54
CA MET A 159 -0.62 6.39 11.48
C MET A 159 -0.48 4.96 12.01
N SER A 160 -0.90 3.99 11.22
CA SER A 160 -0.64 2.59 11.53
C SER A 160 0.85 2.25 11.35
N PRO A 161 1.37 1.20 12.01
CA PRO A 161 2.73 0.73 11.77
C PRO A 161 3.02 0.45 10.29
N TRP A 162 2.01 -0.01 9.55
CA TRP A 162 2.12 -0.24 8.10
C TRP A 162 2.36 1.07 7.34
N GLU A 163 1.67 2.16 7.67
CA GLU A 163 1.86 3.46 7.02
C GLU A 163 3.27 4.00 7.29
N VAL A 164 3.72 3.92 8.54
CA VAL A 164 5.09 4.33 8.93
C VAL A 164 6.13 3.53 8.18
N GLN A 165 5.95 2.21 8.09
CA GLN A 165 6.84 1.31 7.34
C GLN A 165 6.83 1.63 5.83
N THR A 166 5.66 1.94 5.26
CA THR A 166 5.53 2.31 3.84
C THR A 166 6.26 3.61 3.53
N MET A 167 6.16 4.62 4.40
CA MET A 167 6.93 5.87 4.23
C MET A 167 8.44 5.62 4.27
N ALA A 168 8.91 4.77 5.20
CA ALA A 168 10.33 4.42 5.27
C ALA A 168 10.79 3.73 4.00
N TRP A 169 9.98 2.81 3.49
CA TRP A 169 10.25 2.11 2.26
C TRP A 169 10.43 3.08 1.06
N PHE A 170 9.54 4.05 0.89
CA PHE A 170 9.69 5.08 -0.15
C PHE A 170 10.97 5.88 0.01
N ASN A 171 11.26 6.36 1.23
CA ASN A 171 12.46 7.14 1.49
C ASN A 171 13.74 6.34 1.21
N VAL A 172 13.76 5.04 1.56
CA VAL A 172 14.91 4.17 1.29
C VAL A 172 15.04 3.87 -0.20
N ALA A 173 13.94 3.62 -0.91
CA ALA A 173 13.95 3.38 -2.35
C ALA A 173 14.46 4.61 -3.11
N ASP A 174 14.00 5.79 -2.76
CA ASP A 174 14.47 7.06 -3.33
C ASP A 174 15.95 7.30 -3.05
N TYR A 175 16.38 7.09 -1.80
CA TYR A 175 17.79 7.20 -1.43
C TYR A 175 18.66 6.25 -2.26
N MET A 176 18.26 4.98 -2.39
CA MET A 176 18.99 3.98 -3.16
C MET A 176 19.09 4.38 -4.64
N ASN A 177 17.99 4.81 -5.25
CA ASN A 177 17.97 5.28 -6.64
C ASN A 177 18.91 6.47 -6.85
N GLN A 178 18.89 7.46 -5.94
CA GLN A 178 19.75 8.64 -6.00
C GLN A 178 21.24 8.29 -5.81
N ASN A 179 21.55 7.20 -5.12
CA ASN A 179 22.91 6.72 -4.88
C ASN A 179 23.35 5.61 -5.86
N GLY A 180 22.66 5.44 -7.00
CA GLY A 180 23.07 4.58 -8.10
C GLY A 180 22.73 3.10 -7.93
N TYR A 181 21.92 2.73 -6.95
CA TYR A 181 21.38 1.38 -6.85
C TYR A 181 20.29 1.19 -7.91
N ARG A 182 20.22 -0.01 -8.48
CA ARG A 182 19.17 -0.38 -9.42
C ARG A 182 18.21 -1.37 -8.74
N LEU A 183 17.01 -0.91 -8.40
CA LEU A 183 15.99 -1.71 -7.74
C LEU A 183 15.49 -2.81 -8.68
N CYS A 184 15.37 -4.05 -8.18
CA CYS A 184 14.90 -5.24 -8.91
C CYS A 184 13.57 -5.74 -8.40
N GLU A 185 13.49 -5.92 -7.08
CA GLU A 185 12.27 -6.34 -6.39
C GLU A 185 12.05 -5.41 -5.22
N VAL A 186 10.81 -5.03 -5.03
CA VAL A 186 10.42 -4.10 -3.97
C VAL A 186 9.08 -4.53 -3.40
N THR A 187 8.95 -4.53 -2.08
CA THR A 187 7.70 -4.79 -1.39
C THR A 187 7.53 -3.86 -0.19
N ASN A 188 6.34 -3.29 -0.05
CA ASN A 188 5.97 -2.48 1.10
C ASN A 188 5.16 -3.25 2.16
N ILE A 189 5.06 -4.57 2.04
CA ILE A 189 4.43 -5.42 3.05
C ILE A 189 5.40 -5.57 4.22
N PRO A 190 5.04 -5.14 5.44
CA PRO A 190 5.97 -5.05 6.58
C PRO A 190 6.63 -6.37 6.97
N GLU A 191 5.93 -7.49 6.77
CA GLU A 191 6.36 -8.82 7.20
C GLU A 191 6.96 -9.66 6.06
N LEU A 192 7.01 -9.12 4.84
CA LEU A 192 7.64 -9.77 3.70
C LEU A 192 9.08 -9.29 3.53
N TYR A 193 10.02 -10.23 3.52
CA TYR A 193 11.45 -9.95 3.47
C TYR A 193 12.16 -10.68 2.33
N PRO A 194 13.18 -10.03 1.74
CA PRO A 194 13.61 -8.66 1.99
C PRO A 194 12.62 -7.66 1.38
N GLN A 195 12.56 -6.43 1.91
CA GLN A 195 11.69 -5.40 1.33
C GLN A 195 12.23 -4.84 0.00
N ILE A 196 13.53 -4.83 -0.18
CA ILE A 196 14.16 -4.41 -1.43
C ILE A 196 15.25 -5.43 -1.81
N VAL A 197 15.25 -5.79 -3.09
CA VAL A 197 16.39 -6.43 -3.77
C VAL A 197 16.88 -5.48 -4.84
N ALA A 198 18.18 -5.23 -4.89
CA ALA A 198 18.76 -4.27 -5.81
C ALA A 198 20.16 -4.72 -6.28
N TYR A 199 20.64 -4.10 -7.37
CA TYR A 199 22.07 -4.10 -7.69
C TYR A 199 22.72 -2.87 -7.06
N THR A 200 23.86 -3.07 -6.40
CA THR A 200 24.71 -1.98 -5.92
C THR A 200 25.31 -1.20 -7.10
N PRO A 201 25.87 -0.01 -6.87
CA PRO A 201 26.61 0.73 -7.91
C PRO A 201 27.72 -0.09 -8.57
N GLU A 202 28.33 -1.05 -7.83
CA GLU A 202 29.39 -1.93 -8.32
C GLU A 202 28.82 -3.13 -9.11
N GLY A 203 27.50 -3.31 -9.16
CA GLY A 203 26.82 -4.36 -9.92
C GLY A 203 26.58 -5.66 -9.16
N ASN A 204 26.82 -5.70 -7.86
CA ASN A 204 26.51 -6.86 -7.01
C ASN A 204 25.04 -6.83 -6.56
N MET A 205 24.41 -8.00 -6.47
CA MET A 205 23.06 -8.08 -5.88
C MET A 205 23.12 -7.93 -4.36
N CYS A 206 22.20 -7.15 -3.83
CA CYS A 206 22.03 -6.98 -2.39
C CYS A 206 20.55 -7.08 -1.97
N LYS A 207 20.32 -7.34 -0.70
CA LYS A 207 19.02 -7.34 -0.05
C LYS A 207 18.97 -6.30 1.05
N VAL A 208 17.81 -5.66 1.23
CA VAL A 208 17.61 -4.62 2.26
C VAL A 208 16.42 -4.98 3.14
N ILE A 209 16.64 -4.93 4.44
CA ILE A 209 15.63 -5.05 5.48
C ILE A 209 15.38 -3.66 6.04
N ILE A 210 14.14 -3.21 6.02
CA ILE A 210 13.75 -1.87 6.46
C ILE A 210 12.86 -1.99 7.69
N LYS A 211 13.17 -1.24 8.73
CA LYS A 211 12.32 -1.08 9.91
C LYS A 211 12.13 0.39 10.23
N ALA A 212 10.90 0.74 10.59
CA ALA A 212 10.51 2.10 10.87
C ALA A 212 9.71 2.20 12.17
N VAL A 213 9.99 3.24 12.94
CA VAL A 213 9.31 3.52 14.21
C VAL A 213 9.08 5.04 14.38
N PRO A 214 8.13 5.46 15.22
CA PRO A 214 8.10 6.82 15.73
C PRO A 214 9.36 7.14 16.54
N ILE A 215 9.75 8.42 16.57
CA ILE A 215 10.97 8.86 17.27
C ILE A 215 10.97 8.47 18.75
N GLY A 216 9.80 8.45 19.41
CA GLY A 216 9.67 8.06 20.81
C GLY A 216 10.03 6.61 21.09
N GLU A 217 9.99 5.75 20.09
CA GLU A 217 10.29 4.32 20.19
C GLU A 217 11.70 3.96 19.71
N LYS A 218 12.49 4.93 19.20
CA LYS A 218 13.77 4.67 18.54
C LYS A 218 14.81 3.97 19.43
N ASP A 219 14.74 4.20 20.73
CA ASP A 219 15.68 3.67 21.73
C ASP A 219 15.13 2.44 22.49
N ASP A 220 13.92 2.01 22.17
CA ASP A 220 13.31 0.81 22.75
C ASP A 220 14.03 -0.46 22.26
N VAL A 221 13.85 -1.54 23.01
CA VAL A 221 14.33 -2.84 22.59
C VAL A 221 13.38 -3.44 21.58
N HIS A 222 13.86 -3.71 20.37
CA HIS A 222 13.09 -4.29 19.29
C HIS A 222 13.63 -5.67 18.89
N GLU A 223 12.75 -6.66 18.86
CA GLU A 223 13.02 -7.99 18.33
C GLU A 223 12.27 -8.19 17.02
N TYR A 224 13.00 -8.42 15.93
CA TYR A 224 12.42 -8.63 14.61
C TYR A 224 12.69 -10.04 14.11
N ASN A 225 11.64 -10.81 13.87
CA ASN A 225 11.71 -12.04 13.11
C ASN A 225 11.70 -11.72 11.61
N VAL A 226 12.71 -12.20 10.90
CA VAL A 226 12.96 -11.88 9.49
C VAL A 226 13.05 -13.18 8.69
N PRO A 227 11.92 -13.85 8.40
CA PRO A 227 11.90 -15.01 7.51
C PRO A 227 12.14 -14.58 6.06
N MET A 228 13.07 -15.24 5.38
CA MET A 228 13.39 -14.98 3.97
C MET A 228 13.53 -16.29 3.21
N GLY A 229 13.25 -16.26 1.90
CA GLY A 229 13.54 -17.39 1.02
C GLY A 229 15.04 -17.72 0.99
N SER A 230 15.39 -19.00 0.85
CA SER A 230 16.76 -19.47 0.80
C SER A 230 17.57 -18.89 -0.37
N ASN A 231 16.89 -18.48 -1.45
CA ASN A 231 17.48 -17.79 -2.60
C ASN A 231 18.12 -16.43 -2.24
N PHE A 232 17.75 -15.82 -1.12
CA PHE A 232 18.35 -14.57 -0.65
C PHE A 232 19.53 -14.77 0.31
N LYS A 233 19.85 -16.02 0.69
CA LYS A 233 20.81 -16.31 1.77
C LYS A 233 22.17 -15.70 1.51
N ASP A 234 22.70 -15.87 0.31
CA ASP A 234 24.08 -15.52 -0.05
C ASP A 234 24.22 -14.07 -0.56
N LEU A 235 23.11 -13.31 -0.65
CA LEU A 235 23.17 -11.92 -1.04
C LEU A 235 23.73 -11.05 0.08
N GLU A 236 24.54 -10.06 -0.30
CA GLU A 236 24.95 -8.99 0.61
C GLU A 236 23.72 -8.34 1.24
N GLY A 237 23.72 -8.20 2.55
CA GLY A 237 22.54 -7.75 3.28
C GLY A 237 22.77 -6.44 4.01
N TYR A 238 21.81 -5.54 3.87
CA TYR A 238 21.76 -4.27 4.58
C TYR A 238 20.51 -4.17 5.45
N PHE A 239 20.65 -3.46 6.55
CA PHE A 239 19.57 -3.04 7.43
C PHE A 239 19.44 -1.52 7.38
N VAL A 240 18.21 -1.04 7.35
CA VAL A 240 17.89 0.39 7.45
C VAL A 240 16.90 0.58 8.57
N TYR A 241 17.27 1.40 9.54
CA TYR A 241 16.41 1.79 10.64
C TYR A 241 16.02 3.25 10.52
N VAL A 242 14.74 3.50 10.30
CA VAL A 242 14.20 4.84 10.07
C VAL A 242 13.30 5.21 11.23
N TRP A 243 13.55 6.34 11.85
CA TRP A 243 12.57 6.90 12.79
C TRP A 243 11.94 8.17 12.21
N PHE A 244 10.68 8.39 12.57
CA PHE A 244 9.88 9.52 12.10
C PHE A 244 9.39 10.38 13.26
N SER A 245 9.16 11.65 12.98
CA SER A 245 8.58 12.62 13.92
C SER A 245 7.58 13.51 13.18
N ASN A 246 6.55 14.00 13.88
CA ASN A 246 5.64 14.98 13.31
C ASN A 246 6.31 16.35 13.19
N VAL A 247 6.10 17.04 12.07
CA VAL A 247 6.69 18.38 11.81
C VAL A 247 6.12 19.44 12.76
N TYR A 248 4.86 19.31 13.17
CA TYR A 248 4.19 20.32 13.99
C TYR A 248 4.51 20.26 15.49
N ASN A 249 5.11 19.16 15.95
CA ASN A 249 5.47 18.97 17.35
C ASN A 249 6.99 19.00 17.56
N THR A 250 7.65 19.98 17.02
CA THR A 250 9.12 20.14 17.14
C THR A 250 9.65 20.31 18.56
N LEU A 251 8.77 20.38 19.57
CA LEU A 251 9.13 20.61 20.98
C LEU A 251 9.01 19.36 21.86
N ASP A 252 8.34 18.30 21.42
CA ASP A 252 8.22 17.05 22.18
C ASP A 252 8.80 15.88 21.38
N PHE A 253 10.07 15.60 21.61
CA PHE A 253 10.79 14.49 20.98
C PHE A 253 10.41 13.11 21.52
N ASN A 254 9.46 13.04 22.47
CA ASN A 254 9.00 11.78 23.07
C ASN A 254 7.70 11.27 22.44
N GLU A 255 7.36 11.74 21.24
CA GLU A 255 6.17 11.26 20.55
C GLU A 255 6.30 9.79 20.15
N THR A 256 5.39 8.99 20.74
CA THR A 256 5.26 7.56 20.41
C THR A 256 4.23 7.30 19.29
N TYR A 257 3.70 8.35 18.67
CA TYR A 257 2.71 8.25 17.59
C TYR A 257 2.93 9.31 16.53
N LEU A 258 2.56 8.96 15.30
CA LEU A 258 2.60 9.85 14.14
C LEU A 258 1.17 10.16 13.70
N LEU A 259 0.91 11.42 13.35
CA LEU A 259 -0.39 11.87 12.87
C LEU A 259 -0.40 11.94 11.36
N ARG A 260 -1.46 11.43 10.73
CA ARG A 260 -1.61 11.47 9.27
C ARG A 260 -1.54 12.89 8.70
N ASP A 261 -2.16 13.85 9.38
CA ASP A 261 -2.18 15.26 8.97
C ASP A 261 -1.00 16.08 9.56
N GLY A 262 -0.08 15.44 10.29
CA GLY A 262 0.98 16.13 11.03
C GLY A 262 2.17 16.57 10.19
N GLY A 263 2.25 16.16 8.93
CA GLY A 263 3.52 16.19 8.20
C GLY A 263 4.57 15.38 8.96
N GLN A 264 5.48 14.72 8.27
CA GLN A 264 6.50 13.91 8.92
C GLN A 264 7.86 14.24 8.32
N PHE A 265 8.89 14.15 9.16
CA PHE A 265 10.26 14.06 8.69
C PHE A 265 10.90 12.78 9.24
N SER A 266 11.80 12.22 8.45
CA SER A 266 12.52 10.99 8.80
C SER A 266 13.95 11.27 9.24
N SER A 267 14.53 10.32 9.98
CA SER A 267 15.99 10.25 10.12
C SER A 267 16.68 10.17 8.76
N PRO A 268 17.94 10.57 8.65
CA PRO A 268 18.76 10.26 7.50
C PRO A 268 18.79 8.75 7.22
N ILE A 269 18.82 8.39 5.92
CA ILE A 269 18.91 6.99 5.51
C ILE A 269 20.36 6.54 5.55
N GLU A 270 20.62 5.43 6.22
CA GLU A 270 21.92 4.78 6.30
C GLU A 270 21.76 3.29 6.03
N LEU A 271 22.48 2.76 5.03
CA LEU A 271 22.53 1.33 4.72
C LEU A 271 23.61 0.69 5.60
N ILE A 272 23.20 -0.07 6.59
CA ILE A 272 24.11 -0.71 7.56
C ILE A 272 24.27 -2.18 7.21
N PRO A 273 25.48 -2.68 6.98
CA PRO A 273 25.69 -4.11 6.78
C PRO A 273 25.05 -4.94 7.90
N LEU A 274 24.39 -6.04 7.56
CA LEU A 274 23.71 -6.91 8.56
C LEU A 274 24.64 -7.37 9.66
N SER A 275 25.94 -7.56 9.36
CA SER A 275 26.97 -7.93 10.33
C SER A 275 27.27 -6.84 11.36
N GLU A 276 26.91 -5.59 11.08
CA GLU A 276 27.21 -4.44 11.95
C GLU A 276 26.00 -3.97 12.78
N VAL A 277 24.80 -4.51 12.52
CA VAL A 277 23.57 -4.04 13.17
C VAL A 277 23.66 -4.08 14.68
N SER A 278 24.09 -5.20 15.27
CA SER A 278 24.18 -5.35 16.73
C SER A 278 25.19 -4.40 17.38
N SER A 279 26.21 -3.97 16.64
CA SER A 279 27.21 -3.00 17.15
C SER A 279 26.71 -1.56 17.03
N ARG A 280 25.92 -1.24 16.00
CA ARG A 280 25.36 0.09 15.76
C ARG A 280 24.10 0.34 16.57
N TYR A 281 23.26 -0.69 16.70
CA TYR A 281 21.98 -0.67 17.41
C TYR A 281 21.92 -1.84 18.41
N PRO A 282 22.49 -1.71 19.60
CA PRO A 282 22.52 -2.80 20.58
C PRO A 282 21.13 -3.19 21.11
N ASN A 283 20.15 -2.33 20.94
CA ASN A 283 18.73 -2.54 21.28
C ASN A 283 17.91 -3.19 20.15
N ILE A 284 18.50 -3.45 18.98
CA ILE A 284 17.83 -4.11 17.86
C ILE A 284 18.35 -5.53 17.69
N HIS A 285 17.44 -6.50 17.79
CA HIS A 285 17.73 -7.91 17.61
C HIS A 285 17.07 -8.45 16.35
N LEU A 286 17.86 -8.83 15.34
CA LEU A 286 17.38 -9.42 14.10
C LEU A 286 17.51 -10.93 14.15
N ASN A 287 16.38 -11.65 14.19
CA ASN A 287 16.31 -13.11 14.11
C ASN A 287 16.06 -13.51 12.64
N ILE A 288 17.13 -13.60 11.85
CA ILE A 288 17.04 -13.95 10.43
C ILE A 288 16.95 -15.47 10.30
N SER A 289 15.91 -15.95 9.59
CA SER A 289 15.72 -17.35 9.23
C SER A 289 15.50 -17.50 7.74
N TYR A 290 15.91 -18.65 7.17
CA TYR A 290 15.74 -18.95 5.75
C TYR A 290 14.87 -20.19 5.59
N PHE A 291 13.94 -20.16 4.64
CA PHE A 291 13.07 -21.27 4.27
C PHE A 291 13.21 -21.60 2.78
N ASP A 292 13.01 -22.85 2.44
CA ASP A 292 13.06 -23.28 1.06
C ASP A 292 11.80 -22.82 0.31
N THR A 293 12.00 -22.19 -0.85
CA THR A 293 10.91 -21.64 -1.67
C THR A 293 10.23 -22.68 -2.56
N ASP A 294 10.77 -23.90 -2.63
CA ASP A 294 10.28 -24.98 -3.49
C ASP A 294 9.07 -25.75 -2.91
N GLU A 295 8.59 -25.41 -1.71
CA GLU A 295 7.48 -26.08 -1.02
C GLU A 295 6.15 -25.29 -1.00
N GLN A 296 5.98 -24.25 -1.86
CA GLN A 296 4.73 -23.47 -1.93
C GLN A 296 4.04 -23.60 -3.28
#